data_a80dea03d10f5fa90fb0d3b95f97cbc1
#
_entry.id   a80dea03d10f5fa90fb0d3b95f97cbc1
#
_cell.length_a   1.000
_cell.length_b   1.000
_cell.length_c   1.000
_cell.angle_alpha   90.00
_cell.angle_beta   90.00
_cell.angle_gamma   90.00
#
_symmetry.space_group_name_H-M   'P 1'
#
loop_
_entity.id
_entity.type
_entity.pdbx_description
1 polymer ?
#
loop_
_entity_poly.entity_id
_entity_poly.type
_entity_poly.pdbx_seq_one_letter_code
_entity_poly.pdbx_strand_id
1 'polypeptide(L)'
;RNLRDILDIGIKVKQTKEIIQELKKIFKGNNFTISKSSENSDELNCSGAFENTTNYYLRYVPMTIVACNKNGKVFFSTHYAVITEWREGTTKELNLTVYDPNHEFNEIKVSLDEKYLQFR
;
A
#
# COMPACT_ATOMS: atom_id res chain seq x y z
N ARG A 1 21.03 -10.54 28.02
CA ARG A 1 19.74 -10.85 27.40
C ARG A 1 19.36 -12.29 27.68
N ASN A 2 18.15 -12.54 28.16
CA ASN A 2 17.73 -13.90 28.48
C ASN A 2 17.08 -14.59 27.24
N LEU A 3 16.89 -15.89 27.38
CA LEU A 3 16.33 -16.72 26.29
C LEU A 3 14.92 -16.28 25.89
N ARG A 4 14.10 -15.80 26.82
CA ARG A 4 12.76 -15.35 26.60
C ARG A 4 12.72 -14.14 25.63
N ASP A 5 13.61 -13.17 25.82
CA ASP A 5 13.71 -12.00 24.95
C ASP A 5 14.09 -12.39 23.53
N ILE A 6 14.98 -13.35 23.39
CA ILE A 6 15.42 -13.86 22.09
C ILE A 6 14.24 -14.53 21.37
N LEU A 7 13.45 -15.32 22.07
CA LEU A 7 12.28 -15.99 21.51
C LEU A 7 11.21 -14.99 21.08
N ASP A 8 10.95 -13.95 21.87
CA ASP A 8 9.97 -12.92 21.57
C ASP A 8 10.36 -12.14 20.32
N ILE A 9 11.63 -11.80 20.16
CA ILE A 9 12.15 -11.14 18.94
C ILE A 9 11.96 -12.02 17.72
N GLY A 10 12.27 -13.32 17.84
CA GLY A 10 12.10 -14.28 16.74
C GLY A 10 10.66 -14.42 16.29
N ILE A 11 9.73 -14.46 17.23
CA ILE A 11 8.29 -14.54 16.95
C ILE A 11 7.83 -13.28 16.22
N LYS A 12 8.24 -12.10 16.68
CA LYS A 12 7.86 -10.84 16.07
C LYS A 12 8.39 -10.69 14.63
N VAL A 13 9.62 -11.15 14.38
CA VAL A 13 10.20 -11.16 13.04
C VAL A 13 9.37 -12.03 12.11
N LYS A 14 8.97 -13.21 12.56
CA LYS A 14 8.14 -14.12 11.79
C LYS A 14 6.76 -13.52 11.48
N GLN A 15 6.13 -12.92 12.48
CA GLN A 15 4.84 -12.25 12.30
C GLN A 15 4.93 -11.10 11.31
N THR A 16 5.99 -10.30 11.39
CA THR A 16 6.24 -9.20 10.46
C THR A 16 6.32 -9.70 9.02
N LYS A 17 7.05 -10.79 8.79
CA LYS A 17 7.16 -11.38 7.45
C LYS A 17 5.82 -11.86 6.92
N GLU A 18 5.00 -12.48 7.76
CA GLU A 18 3.67 -12.94 7.39
C GLU A 18 2.77 -11.78 6.98
N ILE A 19 2.80 -10.69 7.76
CA ILE A 19 2.03 -9.49 7.49
C ILE A 19 2.45 -8.85 6.17
N ILE A 20 3.76 -8.72 5.95
CA ILE A 20 4.29 -8.12 4.72
C ILE A 20 3.86 -8.92 3.49
N GLN A 21 3.96 -10.25 3.55
CA GLN A 21 3.54 -11.10 2.44
C GLN A 21 2.06 -10.92 2.13
N GLU A 22 1.22 -10.85 3.16
CA GLU A 22 -0.22 -10.65 2.99
C GLU A 22 -0.53 -9.27 2.42
N LEU A 23 0.13 -8.23 2.94
CA LEU A 23 -0.04 -6.87 2.44
C LEU A 23 0.36 -6.74 0.97
N LYS A 24 1.40 -7.44 0.53
CA LYS A 24 1.81 -7.45 -0.87
C LYS A 24 0.72 -8.03 -1.78
N LYS A 25 -0.03 -9.01 -1.29
CA LYS A 25 -1.18 -9.57 -2.02
C LYS A 25 -2.35 -8.58 -2.04
N ILE A 26 -2.62 -7.93 -0.91
CA ILE A 26 -3.71 -6.97 -0.76
C ILE A 26 -3.52 -5.79 -1.72
N PHE A 27 -2.29 -5.28 -1.83
CA PHE A 27 -1.96 -4.09 -2.61
C PHE A 27 -1.48 -4.37 -4.04
N LYS A 28 -1.84 -5.50 -4.62
CA LYS A 28 -1.54 -5.74 -6.04
C LYS A 28 -2.19 -4.67 -6.90
N GLY A 29 -1.47 -4.22 -7.92
CA GLY A 29 -1.77 -3.00 -8.66
C GLY A 29 -3.11 -2.93 -9.40
N ASN A 30 -3.82 -4.04 -9.55
CA ASN A 30 -5.10 -4.05 -10.26
C ASN A 30 -6.31 -3.74 -9.37
N ASN A 31 -6.08 -3.42 -8.10
CA ASN A 31 -7.16 -3.16 -7.15
C ASN A 31 -7.59 -1.69 -7.08
N PHE A 32 -6.99 -0.84 -7.91
CA PHE A 32 -7.38 0.56 -8.01
C PHE A 32 -8.36 0.77 -9.15
N THR A 33 -9.38 1.57 -8.90
CA THR A 33 -10.31 2.05 -9.92
C THR A 33 -9.81 3.39 -10.40
N ILE A 34 -9.68 3.54 -11.72
CA ILE A 34 -9.10 4.72 -12.34
C ILE A 34 -10.20 5.44 -13.13
N SER A 35 -10.33 6.75 -12.89
CA SER A 35 -11.28 7.58 -13.64
C SER A 35 -10.68 8.96 -13.89
N LYS A 36 -11.12 9.62 -14.96
CA LYS A 36 -10.72 11.00 -15.22
C LYS A 36 -11.53 11.95 -14.36
N SER A 37 -10.91 13.01 -13.87
CA SER A 37 -11.60 14.05 -13.10
C SER A 37 -12.64 14.78 -13.96
N SER A 38 -12.35 14.95 -15.25
CA SER A 38 -13.26 15.50 -16.25
C SER A 38 -12.84 15.00 -17.62
N GLU A 39 -13.69 15.22 -18.63
CA GLU A 39 -13.47 14.71 -19.99
C GLU A 39 -12.15 15.16 -20.62
N ASN A 40 -11.69 16.37 -20.29
CA ASN A 40 -10.45 16.94 -20.82
C ASN A 40 -9.36 17.09 -19.78
N SER A 41 -9.48 16.36 -18.66
CA SER A 41 -8.53 16.49 -17.56
C SER A 41 -7.26 15.69 -17.81
N ASP A 42 -6.13 16.27 -17.42
CA ASP A 42 -4.86 15.56 -17.30
C ASP A 42 -4.73 14.87 -15.96
N GLU A 43 -5.76 14.93 -15.14
CA GLU A 43 -5.77 14.31 -13.81
C GLU A 43 -6.61 13.03 -13.80
N LEU A 44 -6.04 11.99 -13.19
CA LEU A 44 -6.72 10.72 -12.96
C LEU A 44 -7.01 10.56 -11.48
N ASN A 45 -8.25 10.23 -11.15
CA ASN A 45 -8.62 9.86 -9.80
C ASN A 45 -8.46 8.35 -9.65
N CYS A 46 -7.60 7.95 -8.73
CA CYS A 46 -7.32 6.55 -8.45
C CYS A 46 -7.82 6.23 -7.05
N SER A 47 -8.69 5.25 -6.94
CA SER A 47 -9.23 4.84 -5.65
C SER A 47 -9.21 3.33 -5.51
N GLY A 48 -8.99 2.87 -4.28
CA GLY A 48 -9.02 1.45 -3.97
C GLY A 48 -9.52 1.23 -2.56
N ALA A 49 -10.27 0.15 -2.36
CA ALA A 49 -10.71 -0.27 -1.05
C ALA A 49 -10.02 -1.60 -0.74
N PHE A 50 -9.38 -1.67 0.43
CA PHE A 50 -8.54 -2.80 0.80
C PHE A 50 -8.97 -3.35 2.15
N GLU A 51 -9.24 -4.65 2.20
CA GLU A 51 -9.59 -5.35 3.43
C GLU A 51 -8.33 -5.87 4.11
N ASN A 52 -8.25 -5.71 5.42
CA ASN A 52 -7.19 -6.33 6.21
C ASN A 52 -7.47 -7.82 6.37
N THR A 53 -6.87 -8.62 5.52
CA THR A 53 -7.00 -10.08 5.55
C THR A 53 -5.93 -10.75 6.43
N THR A 54 -5.11 -9.96 7.12
CA THR A 54 -4.16 -10.50 8.11
C THR A 54 -4.89 -10.84 9.40
N ASN A 55 -4.23 -11.60 10.26
CA ASN A 55 -4.76 -11.92 11.59
C ASN A 55 -4.33 -10.90 12.64
N TYR A 56 -3.94 -9.70 12.22
CA TYR A 56 -3.35 -8.71 13.10
C TYR A 56 -4.03 -7.35 12.98
N TYR A 57 -4.00 -6.59 14.05
CA TYR A 57 -4.37 -5.18 14.05
C TYR A 57 -3.16 -4.40 13.52
N LEU A 58 -3.35 -3.74 12.39
CA LEU A 58 -2.28 -2.97 11.74
C LEU A 58 -2.40 -1.52 12.15
N ARG A 59 -1.51 -1.09 13.03
CA ARG A 59 -1.57 0.25 13.60
C ARG A 59 -1.07 1.32 12.64
N TYR A 60 -0.06 0.99 11.87
CA TYR A 60 0.62 1.96 11.01
C TYR A 60 1.21 1.23 9.81
N VAL A 61 0.70 1.53 8.64
CA VAL A 61 1.13 0.90 7.38
C VAL A 61 1.54 2.00 6.41
N PRO A 62 2.82 2.41 6.42
CA PRO A 62 3.31 3.43 5.49
C PRO A 62 3.70 2.80 4.15
N MET A 63 3.48 3.55 3.08
CA MET A 63 3.76 3.06 1.74
C MET A 63 4.06 4.21 0.80
N THR A 64 4.73 3.89 -0.30
CA THR A 64 4.93 4.78 -1.43
C THR A 64 4.11 4.26 -2.59
N ILE A 65 3.30 5.12 -3.20
CA ILE A 65 2.48 4.76 -4.35
C ILE A 65 3.07 5.45 -5.57
N VAL A 66 3.27 4.70 -6.64
CA VAL A 66 3.80 5.22 -7.89
C VAL A 66 2.87 4.88 -9.04
N ALA A 67 2.84 5.73 -10.06
CA ALA A 67 2.18 5.44 -11.33
C ALA A 67 3.24 5.22 -12.40
N CYS A 68 3.06 4.16 -13.17
CA CYS A 68 4.02 3.74 -14.19
C CYS A 68 3.36 3.72 -15.56
N ASN A 69 4.17 3.95 -16.60
CA ASN A 69 3.75 3.75 -17.97
C ASN A 69 3.89 2.27 -18.37
N LYS A 70 3.51 1.94 -19.61
CA LYS A 70 3.56 0.56 -20.11
C LYS A 70 4.96 -0.04 -20.15
N ASN A 71 5.99 0.79 -20.11
CA ASN A 71 7.39 0.33 -20.07
C ASN A 71 7.90 0.15 -18.65
N GLY A 72 7.04 0.34 -17.65
CA GLY A 72 7.43 0.25 -16.25
C GLY A 72 8.11 1.48 -15.69
N LYS A 73 8.20 2.57 -16.48
CA LYS A 73 8.82 3.80 -16.02
C LYS A 73 7.88 4.58 -15.12
N VAL A 74 8.37 4.97 -13.95
CA VAL A 74 7.64 5.79 -13.00
C VAL A 74 7.59 7.23 -13.50
N PHE A 75 6.39 7.80 -13.60
CA PHE A 75 6.20 9.21 -13.95
C PHE A 75 5.49 10.01 -12.84
N PHE A 76 4.96 9.32 -11.85
CA PHE A 76 4.31 9.95 -10.68
C PHE A 76 4.62 9.13 -9.43
N SER A 77 5.05 9.80 -8.38
CA SER A 77 5.30 9.17 -7.09
C SER A 77 4.65 9.98 -5.97
N THR A 78 3.83 9.31 -5.17
CA THR A 78 3.35 9.85 -3.91
C THR A 78 4.32 9.38 -2.84
N HIS A 79 5.09 10.29 -2.29
CA HIS A 79 6.14 9.94 -1.32
C HIS A 79 5.61 9.37 -0.03
N TYR A 80 4.32 9.55 0.26
CA TYR A 80 3.82 9.19 1.57
C TYR A 80 2.31 8.91 1.55
N ALA A 81 1.97 7.66 1.70
CA ALA A 81 0.61 7.23 1.95
C ALA A 81 0.62 6.34 3.18
N VAL A 82 -0.34 6.50 4.07
CA VAL A 82 -0.39 5.77 5.32
C VAL A 82 -1.81 5.27 5.58
N ILE A 83 -1.91 4.02 5.98
CA ILE A 83 -3.12 3.48 6.58
C ILE A 83 -2.84 3.28 8.07
N THR A 84 -3.73 3.80 8.92
CA THR A 84 -3.61 3.69 10.36
C THR A 84 -4.84 3.00 10.95
N GLU A 85 -4.67 2.43 12.13
CA GLU A 85 -5.77 1.83 12.90
C GLU A 85 -6.62 0.89 12.05
N TRP A 86 -5.96 -0.05 11.42
CA TRP A 86 -6.58 -0.97 10.46
C TRP A 86 -6.84 -2.32 11.12
N ARG A 87 -8.04 -2.48 11.61
CA ARG A 87 -8.45 -3.70 12.30
C ARG A 87 -8.63 -4.87 11.35
N GLU A 88 -8.39 -6.08 11.86
CA GLU A 88 -8.65 -7.31 11.14
C GLU A 88 -10.06 -7.34 10.57
N GLY A 89 -10.18 -7.72 9.30
CA GLY A 89 -11.47 -7.84 8.63
C GLY A 89 -12.11 -6.53 8.21
N THR A 90 -11.48 -5.39 8.48
CA THR A 90 -12.04 -4.09 8.10
C THR A 90 -11.41 -3.57 6.81
N THR A 91 -12.12 -2.67 6.15
CA THR A 91 -11.72 -2.10 4.87
C THR A 91 -11.31 -0.65 5.02
N LYS A 92 -10.20 -0.29 4.40
CA LYS A 92 -9.70 1.09 4.29
C LYS A 92 -9.61 1.50 2.84
N GLU A 93 -9.87 2.77 2.57
CA GLU A 93 -9.77 3.32 1.22
C GLU A 93 -8.49 4.13 1.05
N LEU A 94 -7.89 4.01 -0.14
CA LEU A 94 -6.82 4.89 -0.58
C LEU A 94 -7.31 5.64 -1.80
N ASN A 95 -7.16 6.97 -1.77
CA ASN A 95 -7.55 7.84 -2.86
C ASN A 95 -6.36 8.73 -3.20
N LEU A 96 -6.03 8.79 -4.48
CA LEU A 96 -4.99 9.70 -4.95
C LEU A 96 -5.35 10.25 -6.32
N THR A 97 -4.77 11.40 -6.62
CA THR A 97 -4.90 12.03 -7.92
C THR A 97 -3.55 11.97 -8.61
N VAL A 98 -3.52 11.40 -9.82
CA VAL A 98 -2.32 11.27 -10.62
C VAL A 98 -2.35 12.29 -11.75
N TYR A 99 -1.32 13.13 -11.82
CA TYR A 99 -1.17 14.05 -12.92
C TYR A 99 -0.52 13.31 -14.09
N ASP A 100 -1.23 13.24 -15.22
CA ASP A 100 -0.84 12.46 -16.39
C ASP A 100 -1.03 13.26 -17.68
N PRO A 101 -0.24 14.36 -17.86
CA PRO A 101 -0.41 15.24 -19.03
C PRO A 101 -0.06 14.56 -20.36
N ASN A 102 0.77 13.54 -20.33
CA ASN A 102 1.20 12.81 -21.52
C ASN A 102 0.35 11.57 -21.83
N HIS A 103 -0.70 11.35 -21.04
CA HIS A 103 -1.61 10.21 -21.20
C HIS A 103 -0.87 8.87 -21.27
N GLU A 104 0.12 8.69 -20.39
CA GLU A 104 0.98 7.51 -20.40
C GLU A 104 0.66 6.50 -19.29
N PHE A 105 -0.34 6.77 -18.47
CA PHE A 105 -0.70 5.91 -17.34
C PHE A 105 -0.96 4.47 -17.78
N ASN A 106 -0.39 3.52 -17.06
CA ASN A 106 -0.63 2.09 -17.27
C ASN A 106 -1.01 1.37 -15.98
N GLU A 107 -0.28 1.58 -14.90
CA GLU A 107 -0.56 0.89 -13.64
C GLU A 107 -0.11 1.68 -12.41
N ILE A 108 -0.73 1.33 -11.28
CA ILE A 108 -0.32 1.79 -9.95
C ILE A 108 0.50 0.68 -9.31
N LYS A 109 1.61 1.05 -8.67
CA LYS A 109 2.40 0.14 -7.84
C LYS A 109 2.49 0.68 -6.43
N VAL A 110 2.35 -0.21 -5.46
CA VAL A 110 2.45 0.13 -4.04
C VAL A 110 3.69 -0.56 -3.46
N SER A 111 4.55 0.23 -2.85
CA SER A 111 5.73 -0.25 -2.12
C SER A 111 5.55 0.01 -0.63
N LEU A 112 5.59 -1.03 0.17
CA LEU A 112 5.49 -0.90 1.62
C LEU A 112 6.80 -0.39 2.19
N ASP A 113 6.72 0.53 3.13
CA ASP A 113 7.86 0.95 3.93
C ASP A 113 7.96 0.05 5.15
N GLU A 114 8.47 -1.15 4.92
CA GLU A 114 8.47 -2.26 5.87
C GLU A 114 9.10 -1.91 7.22
N LYS A 115 10.09 -1.04 7.18
CA LYS A 115 10.86 -0.62 8.36
C LYS A 115 10.00 0.05 9.42
N TYR A 116 8.95 0.74 9.00
CA TYR A 116 8.09 1.52 9.92
C TYR A 116 6.72 0.89 10.14
N LEU A 117 6.49 -0.31 9.65
CA LEU A 117 5.25 -1.04 9.88
C LEU A 117 5.07 -1.31 11.38
N GLN A 118 3.87 -1.01 11.91
CA GLN A 118 3.52 -1.27 13.32
C GLN A 118 2.24 -2.09 13.39
N PHE A 119 2.24 -3.10 14.28
CA PHE A 119 1.09 -3.99 14.47
C PHE A 119 1.03 -4.51 15.90
N ARG A 120 -0.08 -5.11 16.23
CA ARG A 120 -0.26 -5.90 17.44
C ARG A 120 -1.11 -7.15 17.21
#